data_63269bfc8da3a2f172092637eceae6db
#
_entry.id   63269bfc8da3a2f172092637eceae6db
#
_cell.length_a   1.000
_cell.length_b   1.000
_cell.length_c   1.000
_cell.angle_alpha   90.00
_cell.angle_beta   90.00
_cell.angle_gamma   90.00
#
_symmetry.space_group_name_H-M   'P 1'
#
loop_
_entity.id
_entity.type
_entity.pdbx_description
1 polymer ?
#
loop_
_entity_poly.entity_id
_entity_poly.type
_entity_poly.pdbx_seq_one_letter_code
_entity_poly.pdbx_strand_id
1 'polypeptide(L)'
;ARATEMFKRLPVPVYVLPGNHDPLVADSVFYKASADNVYVIADSEPIEVAPGVELVGAPYLSKRANHDLVRQALEPLEPAAGIRIAVGHGQVDSRSGEDDADTIDLAFVEDCLDRGVIDYLALGDTHSTASLGTTGRVWFSGSPETTDYKETSTGGGEADSGNALVVRVGDKVDVDKRRIGRWTFETVDAAVDSAEDVERFLARLGEYPDKVRTAVKYSLRGTLGVEAHARLQRGLDEYEAVFASLRPRERTMDLYLEPSEEELASLDISGYAAEALHELLDNREDPVARDAANLLFRLEGQS
;
A
#
# COMPACT_ATOMS: atom_id res chain seq x y z
N ALA A 1 -6.55 20.99 -8.94
CA ALA A 1 -7.23 22.08 -8.20
C ALA A 1 -6.95 22.02 -6.68
N ARG A 2 -7.33 20.94 -5.96
CA ARG A 2 -7.15 20.88 -4.48
C ARG A 2 -5.68 20.94 -4.04
N ALA A 3 -4.79 20.19 -4.69
CA ALA A 3 -3.36 20.21 -4.36
C ALA A 3 -2.76 21.60 -4.56
N THR A 4 -3.08 22.27 -5.66
CA THR A 4 -2.63 23.64 -5.95
C THR A 4 -3.07 24.64 -4.88
N GLU A 5 -4.34 24.55 -4.44
CA GLU A 5 -4.84 25.41 -3.36
C GLU A 5 -4.15 25.16 -2.02
N MET A 6 -3.74 23.93 -1.76
CA MET A 6 -2.97 23.60 -0.56
C MET A 6 -1.53 24.13 -0.66
N PHE A 7 -0.87 23.93 -1.80
CA PHE A 7 0.48 24.45 -2.03
C PHE A 7 0.59 25.97 -1.91
N LYS A 8 -0.39 26.72 -2.41
CA LYS A 8 -0.44 28.19 -2.26
C LYS A 8 -0.41 28.68 -0.81
N ARG A 9 -0.83 27.83 0.14
CA ARG A 9 -0.86 28.18 1.57
C ARG A 9 0.45 27.89 2.29
N LEU A 10 1.39 27.17 1.64
CA LEU A 10 2.66 26.85 2.25
C LEU A 10 3.59 28.07 2.21
N PRO A 11 4.27 28.38 3.33
CA PRO A 11 5.22 29.50 3.40
C PRO A 11 6.61 29.15 2.85
N VAL A 12 6.73 28.04 2.12
CA VAL A 12 7.98 27.49 1.60
C VAL A 12 7.87 27.20 0.10
N PRO A 13 8.97 27.20 -0.65
CA PRO A 13 8.98 26.75 -2.02
C PRO A 13 8.67 25.24 -2.10
N VAL A 14 7.94 24.84 -3.12
CA VAL A 14 7.57 23.46 -3.42
C VAL A 14 8.14 23.09 -4.78
N TYR A 15 9.04 22.15 -4.83
CA TYR A 15 9.59 21.59 -6.06
C TYR A 15 8.89 20.28 -6.37
N VAL A 16 8.35 20.15 -7.58
CA VAL A 16 7.60 18.97 -8.01
C VAL A 16 8.27 18.32 -9.22
N LEU A 17 8.49 17.01 -9.12
CA LEU A 17 9.08 16.22 -10.19
C LEU A 17 7.98 15.44 -10.93
N PRO A 18 7.87 15.56 -12.26
CA PRO A 18 7.00 14.70 -13.07
C PRO A 18 7.44 13.24 -13.02
N GLY A 19 6.47 12.34 -12.72
CA GLY A 19 6.67 10.89 -12.72
C GLY A 19 6.06 10.21 -13.96
N ASN A 20 6.13 8.86 -14.00
CA ASN A 20 5.64 8.07 -15.12
C ASN A 20 4.10 8.14 -15.31
N HIS A 21 3.34 8.40 -14.24
CA HIS A 21 1.88 8.56 -14.29
C HIS A 21 1.42 9.98 -14.63
N ASP A 22 2.26 10.97 -14.38
CA ASP A 22 2.02 12.38 -14.66
C ASP A 22 3.22 13.09 -15.33
N PRO A 23 3.69 12.56 -16.48
CA PRO A 23 4.88 13.09 -17.16
C PRO A 23 4.65 14.51 -17.69
N LEU A 24 5.73 15.23 -17.93
CA LEU A 24 5.69 16.58 -18.47
C LEU A 24 5.45 16.59 -19.99
N VAL A 25 4.28 16.14 -20.40
CA VAL A 25 3.80 16.17 -21.78
C VAL A 25 2.92 17.41 -22.03
N ALA A 26 2.58 17.69 -23.28
CA ALA A 26 1.90 18.93 -23.68
C ALA A 26 0.57 19.22 -22.93
N ASP A 27 -0.15 18.21 -22.48
CA ASP A 27 -1.39 18.33 -21.69
C ASP A 27 -1.23 18.06 -20.20
N SER A 28 0.01 18.03 -19.71
CA SER A 28 0.34 17.73 -18.32
C SER A 28 -0.43 18.59 -17.33
N VAL A 29 -0.77 17.98 -16.19
CA VAL A 29 -1.42 18.65 -15.06
C VAL A 29 -0.57 19.78 -14.48
N PHE A 30 0.76 19.71 -14.62
CA PHE A 30 1.71 20.71 -14.12
C PHE A 30 1.56 22.06 -14.83
N TYR A 31 1.19 22.10 -16.10
CA TYR A 31 0.91 23.36 -16.81
C TYR A 31 -0.40 24.02 -16.40
N LYS A 32 -1.31 23.27 -15.77
CA LYS A 32 -2.62 23.74 -15.32
C LYS A 32 -2.62 24.22 -13.87
N ALA A 33 -1.58 23.89 -13.12
CA ALA A 33 -1.47 24.10 -11.69
C ALA A 33 -0.40 25.15 -11.40
N SER A 34 -0.68 26.45 -11.60
CA SER A 34 0.26 27.50 -11.23
C SER A 34 0.02 28.01 -9.80
N ALA A 35 1.08 28.10 -9.03
CA ALA A 35 1.17 28.82 -7.77
C ALA A 35 2.59 29.43 -7.71
N ASP A 36 2.71 30.63 -7.16
CA ASP A 36 3.99 31.38 -7.19
C ASP A 36 5.13 30.70 -6.43
N ASN A 37 4.78 29.79 -5.50
CA ASN A 37 5.74 29.03 -4.71
C ASN A 37 5.91 27.57 -5.20
N VAL A 38 5.33 27.20 -6.35
CA VAL A 38 5.46 25.84 -6.92
C VAL A 38 6.33 25.88 -8.17
N TYR A 39 7.39 25.13 -8.15
CA TYR A 39 8.40 25.02 -9.21
C TYR A 39 8.38 23.61 -9.79
N VAL A 40 8.07 23.50 -11.07
CA VAL A 40 8.12 22.22 -11.79
C VAL A 40 9.55 21.99 -12.28
N ILE A 41 10.11 20.84 -11.90
CA ILE A 41 11.42 20.41 -12.39
C ILE A 41 11.23 19.87 -13.81
N ALA A 42 11.57 20.68 -14.81
CA ALA A 42 11.25 20.39 -16.22
C ALA A 42 12.40 19.74 -17.00
N ASP A 43 13.61 19.82 -16.47
CA ASP A 43 14.84 19.28 -17.05
C ASP A 43 15.82 18.87 -15.95
N SER A 44 17.05 18.52 -16.33
CA SER A 44 18.09 18.08 -15.40
C SER A 44 19.16 19.16 -15.13
N GLU A 45 18.88 20.43 -15.49
CA GLU A 45 19.79 21.52 -15.14
C GLU A 45 19.71 21.78 -13.61
N PRO A 46 20.88 21.96 -12.94
CA PRO A 46 20.88 22.29 -11.53
C PRO A 46 20.18 23.62 -11.22
N ILE A 47 19.29 23.63 -10.24
CA ILE A 47 18.54 24.80 -9.80
C ILE A 47 19.09 25.25 -8.45
N GLU A 48 19.63 26.47 -8.32
CA GLU A 48 19.99 27.04 -7.02
C GLU A 48 18.70 27.34 -6.23
N VAL A 49 18.48 26.62 -5.13
CA VAL A 49 17.26 26.72 -4.29
C VAL A 49 17.51 27.55 -3.02
N ALA A 50 18.76 27.67 -2.63
CA ALA A 50 19.25 28.56 -1.57
C ALA A 50 20.75 28.82 -1.83
N PRO A 51 21.36 29.86 -1.22
CA PRO A 51 22.77 30.13 -1.40
C PRO A 51 23.67 28.92 -1.11
N GLY A 52 24.33 28.41 -2.15
CA GLY A 52 25.18 27.21 -2.08
C GLY A 52 24.44 25.90 -1.96
N VAL A 53 23.13 25.86 -2.27
CA VAL A 53 22.31 24.63 -2.30
C VAL A 53 21.66 24.50 -3.66
N GLU A 54 21.96 23.42 -4.35
CA GLU A 54 21.42 23.08 -5.65
C GLU A 54 20.46 21.87 -5.57
N LEU A 55 19.46 21.89 -6.44
CA LEU A 55 18.56 20.77 -6.68
C LEU A 55 18.68 20.34 -8.14
N VAL A 56 18.88 19.06 -8.40
CA VAL A 56 18.88 18.48 -9.74
C VAL A 56 17.80 17.41 -9.85
N GLY A 57 17.03 17.42 -10.94
CA GLY A 57 15.95 16.48 -11.13
C GLY A 57 16.12 15.56 -12.33
N ALA A 58 15.47 14.41 -12.28
CA ALA A 58 15.36 13.45 -13.38
C ALA A 58 13.88 13.30 -13.77
N PRO A 59 13.26 14.30 -14.46
CA PRO A 59 11.83 14.31 -14.75
C PRO A 59 11.46 13.32 -15.87
N TYR A 60 10.26 12.71 -15.77
CA TYR A 60 9.67 12.02 -16.88
C TYR A 60 9.07 12.99 -17.90
N LEU A 61 9.60 12.98 -19.12
CA LEU A 61 9.10 13.76 -20.26
C LEU A 61 8.16 12.94 -21.17
N SER A 62 7.98 11.68 -20.85
CA SER A 62 7.06 10.74 -21.50
C SER A 62 6.62 9.67 -20.49
N LYS A 63 5.57 8.91 -20.79
CA LYS A 63 5.05 7.86 -19.87
C LYS A 63 6.04 6.72 -19.61
N ARG A 64 7.02 6.54 -20.49
CA ARG A 64 8.04 5.49 -20.39
C ARG A 64 9.39 6.11 -20.67
N ALA A 65 10.35 5.83 -19.83
CA ALA A 65 11.74 6.05 -20.13
C ALA A 65 12.30 4.80 -20.85
N ASN A 66 13.34 5.00 -21.62
CA ASN A 66 14.08 3.93 -22.28
C ASN A 66 15.55 3.86 -21.83
N HIS A 67 15.85 4.53 -20.73
CA HIS A 67 17.16 4.61 -20.09
C HIS A 67 16.99 5.13 -18.66
N ASP A 68 18.01 4.95 -17.83
CA ASP A 68 18.09 5.50 -16.47
C ASP A 68 18.15 7.04 -16.49
N LEU A 69 17.04 7.68 -16.12
CA LEU A 69 16.90 9.14 -16.09
C LEU A 69 17.78 9.77 -14.99
N VAL A 70 18.03 9.07 -13.89
CA VAL A 70 18.88 9.56 -12.80
C VAL A 70 20.33 9.56 -13.24
N ARG A 71 20.79 8.49 -13.89
CA ARG A 71 22.12 8.45 -14.50
C ARG A 71 22.29 9.57 -15.51
N GLN A 72 21.35 9.74 -16.43
CA GLN A 72 21.39 10.79 -17.44
C GLN A 72 21.52 12.19 -16.81
N ALA A 73 20.82 12.42 -15.69
CA ALA A 73 20.87 13.71 -14.99
C ALA A 73 22.20 13.96 -14.25
N LEU A 74 22.80 12.91 -13.70
CA LEU A 74 23.97 13.04 -12.83
C LEU A 74 25.31 12.85 -13.56
N GLU A 75 25.36 12.07 -14.64
CA GLU A 75 26.61 11.73 -15.35
C GLU A 75 27.38 12.93 -15.87
N PRO A 76 26.75 14.02 -16.38
CA PRO A 76 27.48 15.19 -16.86
C PRO A 76 27.97 16.12 -15.74
N LEU A 77 27.61 15.86 -14.46
CA LEU A 77 27.89 16.78 -13.35
C LEU A 77 29.25 16.49 -12.69
N GLU A 78 29.95 17.54 -12.37
CA GLU A 78 31.13 17.49 -11.53
C GLU A 78 30.76 17.60 -10.04
N PRO A 79 31.67 17.22 -9.11
CA PRO A 79 31.46 17.41 -7.68
C PRO A 79 30.98 18.82 -7.33
N ALA A 80 29.95 18.92 -6.49
CA ALA A 80 29.36 20.19 -6.09
C ALA A 80 30.30 20.97 -5.14
N ALA A 81 30.37 22.28 -5.30
CA ALA A 81 31.09 23.16 -4.36
C ALA A 81 30.28 23.36 -3.04
N GLY A 82 29.00 23.13 -3.06
CA GLY A 82 28.05 23.21 -1.95
C GLY A 82 27.24 21.94 -1.81
N ILE A 83 26.04 22.07 -1.30
CA ILE A 83 25.07 20.93 -1.17
C ILE A 83 24.34 20.76 -2.49
N ARG A 84 24.28 19.52 -2.99
CA ARG A 84 23.45 19.19 -4.14
C ARG A 84 22.52 18.02 -3.82
N ILE A 85 21.23 18.27 -3.94
CA ILE A 85 20.17 17.27 -3.72
C ILE A 85 19.64 16.83 -5.07
N ALA A 86 19.63 15.51 -5.30
CA ALA A 86 19.00 14.93 -6.49
C ALA A 86 17.58 14.47 -6.19
N VAL A 87 16.69 14.57 -7.18
CA VAL A 87 15.31 14.06 -7.12
C VAL A 87 15.05 13.20 -8.35
N GLY A 88 14.63 11.96 -8.14
CA GLY A 88 14.33 10.99 -9.18
C GLY A 88 13.00 10.28 -8.96
N HIS A 89 12.58 9.53 -9.96
CA HIS A 89 11.37 8.69 -9.92
C HIS A 89 11.62 7.43 -10.72
N GLY A 90 11.28 6.25 -10.22
CA GLY A 90 11.45 4.96 -10.88
C GLY A 90 11.92 3.86 -9.96
N GLN A 91 11.95 2.64 -10.49
CA GLN A 91 12.46 1.47 -9.77
C GLN A 91 13.99 1.45 -9.73
N VAL A 92 14.54 0.76 -8.75
CA VAL A 92 15.99 0.60 -8.57
C VAL A 92 16.36 -0.86 -8.79
N ASP A 93 17.50 -1.11 -9.46
CA ASP A 93 18.01 -2.43 -9.86
C ASP A 93 18.04 -3.47 -8.72
N SER A 94 18.40 -3.04 -7.52
CA SER A 94 18.41 -3.91 -6.32
C SER A 94 17.02 -4.44 -5.91
N ARG A 95 15.94 -3.94 -6.50
CA ARG A 95 14.55 -4.31 -6.17
C ARG A 95 13.77 -4.93 -7.33
N SER A 96 14.07 -4.53 -8.58
CA SER A 96 13.31 -4.98 -9.74
C SER A 96 13.61 -6.44 -10.11
N GLY A 97 14.82 -6.91 -9.88
CA GLY A 97 15.26 -8.24 -10.30
C GLY A 97 15.28 -8.45 -11.83
N GLU A 98 14.96 -7.41 -12.60
CA GLU A 98 14.93 -7.36 -14.06
C GLU A 98 15.84 -6.22 -14.52
N ASP A 99 16.65 -6.47 -15.56
CA ASP A 99 17.51 -5.45 -16.21
C ASP A 99 16.66 -4.62 -17.19
N ASP A 100 15.68 -3.88 -16.68
CA ASP A 100 14.94 -2.94 -17.50
C ASP A 100 15.78 -1.68 -17.74
N ALA A 101 15.77 -1.19 -18.96
CA ALA A 101 16.64 -0.09 -19.41
C ALA A 101 16.40 1.25 -18.66
N ASP A 102 15.24 1.41 -18.03
CA ASP A 102 14.83 2.58 -17.25
C ASP A 102 15.03 2.43 -15.73
N THR A 103 15.58 1.29 -15.29
CA THR A 103 15.90 1.04 -13.89
C THR A 103 17.08 1.88 -13.44
N ILE A 104 16.96 2.49 -12.27
CA ILE A 104 18.00 3.32 -11.64
C ILE A 104 19.15 2.42 -11.14
N ASP A 105 20.34 2.67 -11.62
CA ASP A 105 21.56 1.98 -11.19
C ASP A 105 22.03 2.53 -9.83
N LEU A 106 21.77 1.75 -8.78
CA LEU A 106 22.13 2.13 -7.42
C LEU A 106 23.64 2.24 -7.19
N ALA A 107 24.43 1.40 -7.85
CA ALA A 107 25.88 1.44 -7.70
C ALA A 107 26.45 2.73 -8.29
N PHE A 108 25.95 3.19 -9.43
CA PHE A 108 26.30 4.49 -10.00
C PHE A 108 25.89 5.65 -9.07
N VAL A 109 24.71 5.59 -8.48
CA VAL A 109 24.26 6.62 -7.52
C VAL A 109 25.16 6.66 -6.29
N GLU A 110 25.56 5.52 -5.73
CA GLU A 110 26.48 5.46 -4.59
C GLU A 110 27.88 6.02 -4.95
N ASP A 111 28.40 5.77 -6.16
CA ASP A 111 29.62 6.41 -6.66
C ASP A 111 29.49 7.93 -6.74
N CYS A 112 28.36 8.44 -7.24
CA CYS A 112 28.08 9.88 -7.27
C CYS A 112 28.05 10.51 -5.87
N LEU A 113 27.49 9.81 -4.89
CA LEU A 113 27.48 10.24 -3.49
C LEU A 113 28.88 10.25 -2.87
N ASP A 114 29.70 9.25 -3.17
CA ASP A 114 31.06 9.14 -2.63
C ASP A 114 32.03 10.16 -3.26
N ARG A 115 31.82 10.51 -4.53
CA ARG A 115 32.56 11.53 -5.23
C ARG A 115 32.10 12.96 -4.92
N GLY A 116 31.00 13.12 -4.18
CA GLY A 116 30.43 14.44 -3.87
C GLY A 116 29.73 15.10 -5.05
N VAL A 117 29.31 14.35 -6.05
CA VAL A 117 28.47 14.86 -7.15
C VAL A 117 27.09 15.25 -6.62
N ILE A 118 26.56 14.46 -5.69
CA ILE A 118 25.33 14.74 -4.92
C ILE A 118 25.55 14.38 -3.45
N ASP A 119 24.74 14.95 -2.57
CA ASP A 119 24.73 14.64 -1.13
C ASP A 119 23.57 13.75 -0.72
N TYR A 120 22.45 13.81 -1.43
CA TYR A 120 21.25 13.06 -1.14
C TYR A 120 20.44 12.80 -2.41
N LEU A 121 19.83 11.63 -2.52
CA LEU A 121 18.86 11.29 -3.57
C LEU A 121 17.49 10.98 -2.97
N ALA A 122 16.49 11.79 -3.32
CA ALA A 122 15.09 11.57 -3.03
C ALA A 122 14.41 10.85 -4.20
N LEU A 123 13.73 9.73 -3.94
CA LEU A 123 13.04 8.93 -4.94
C LEU A 123 11.54 8.86 -4.71
N GLY A 124 10.78 8.94 -5.81
CA GLY A 124 9.38 8.57 -5.92
C GLY A 124 9.19 7.25 -6.68
N ASP A 125 7.96 6.82 -6.88
CA ASP A 125 7.45 5.60 -7.52
C ASP A 125 7.03 4.52 -6.51
N THR A 126 7.90 4.13 -5.61
CA THR A 126 7.57 3.14 -4.57
C THR A 126 6.70 3.76 -3.48
N HIS A 127 5.55 3.14 -3.17
CA HIS A 127 4.62 3.64 -2.14
C HIS A 127 5.13 3.41 -0.70
N SER A 128 6.03 2.47 -0.48
CA SER A 128 6.63 2.21 0.83
C SER A 128 7.87 3.05 1.04
N THR A 129 8.01 3.62 2.24
CA THR A 129 9.23 4.31 2.65
C THR A 129 10.39 3.30 2.78
N ALA A 130 11.51 3.57 2.16
CA ALA A 130 12.67 2.70 2.21
C ALA A 130 13.99 3.47 2.01
N SER A 131 15.01 3.10 2.80
CA SER A 131 16.41 3.45 2.54
C SER A 131 17.03 2.42 1.61
N LEU A 132 17.82 2.89 0.67
CA LEU A 132 18.51 2.05 -0.31
C LEU A 132 20.02 2.18 -0.19
N GLY A 133 20.70 1.12 -0.63
CA GLY A 133 22.16 1.08 -0.59
C GLY A 133 22.71 1.03 0.84
N THR A 134 23.94 1.50 0.99
CA THR A 134 24.72 1.39 2.24
C THR A 134 24.98 2.74 2.91
N THR A 135 24.80 3.83 2.17
CA THR A 135 25.19 5.18 2.61
C THR A 135 24.13 5.85 3.50
N GLY A 136 22.87 5.38 3.49
CA GLY A 136 21.76 6.05 4.16
C GLY A 136 21.33 7.36 3.51
N ARG A 137 21.80 7.64 2.28
CA ARG A 137 21.57 8.90 1.57
C ARG A 137 20.66 8.75 0.34
N VAL A 138 20.13 7.55 0.07
CA VAL A 138 19.17 7.26 -1.00
C VAL A 138 17.87 6.75 -0.38
N TRP A 139 16.75 7.42 -0.65
CA TRP A 139 15.49 7.11 -0.02
C TRP A 139 14.30 7.24 -0.95
N PHE A 140 13.43 6.23 -0.90
CA PHE A 140 12.02 6.41 -1.26
C PHE A 140 11.29 7.04 -0.07
N SER A 141 10.59 8.15 -0.30
CA SER A 141 9.74 8.76 0.73
C SER A 141 8.47 7.96 0.99
N GLY A 142 8.04 7.22 0.00
CA GLY A 142 6.77 6.50 0.01
C GLY A 142 5.56 7.40 -0.24
N SER A 143 4.40 6.79 -0.28
CA SER A 143 3.12 7.48 -0.37
C SER A 143 2.81 8.22 0.94
N PRO A 144 2.40 9.50 0.93
CA PRO A 144 2.08 10.27 2.13
C PRO A 144 0.80 9.79 2.84
N GLU A 145 -0.01 8.99 2.16
CA GLU A 145 -1.17 8.30 2.72
C GLU A 145 -1.14 6.83 2.31
N THR A 146 -1.61 5.94 3.17
CA THR A 146 -1.75 4.53 2.82
C THR A 146 -2.92 4.35 1.87
N THR A 147 -2.72 3.68 0.74
CA THR A 147 -3.73 3.50 -0.30
C THR A 147 -3.97 2.04 -0.68
N ASP A 148 -3.13 1.11 -0.22
CA ASP A 148 -3.27 -0.31 -0.48
C ASP A 148 -2.85 -1.16 0.72
N TYR A 149 -3.22 -2.44 0.66
CA TYR A 149 -2.98 -3.42 1.71
C TYR A 149 -1.57 -4.00 1.60
N LYS A 150 -0.96 -4.27 2.76
CA LYS A 150 0.25 -5.08 2.80
C LYS A 150 -0.09 -6.53 2.45
N GLU A 151 0.51 -7.04 1.38
CA GLU A 151 0.37 -8.45 1.01
C GLU A 151 1.42 -9.31 1.72
N THR A 152 0.98 -10.04 2.75
CA THR A 152 1.87 -10.90 3.54
C THR A 152 2.36 -12.12 2.77
N SER A 153 1.61 -12.61 1.78
CA SER A 153 1.92 -13.83 1.03
C SER A 153 2.92 -13.62 -0.11
N THR A 154 2.94 -12.43 -0.73
CA THR A 154 3.76 -12.12 -1.90
C THR A 154 4.88 -11.13 -1.59
N GLY A 155 4.83 -10.49 -0.42
CA GLY A 155 5.71 -9.37 -0.08
C GLY A 155 5.39 -8.08 -0.85
N GLY A 156 4.31 -8.07 -1.63
CA GLY A 156 3.81 -6.92 -2.36
C GLY A 156 2.98 -5.96 -1.51
N GLY A 157 2.39 -4.99 -2.19
CA GLY A 157 1.57 -3.97 -1.56
C GLY A 157 2.36 -2.92 -0.77
N GLU A 158 1.67 -2.15 0.04
CA GLU A 158 2.25 -1.05 0.82
C GLU A 158 2.65 -1.53 2.23
N ALA A 159 3.96 -1.74 2.45
CA ALA A 159 4.46 -2.22 3.74
C ALA A 159 4.69 -1.10 4.76
N ASP A 160 5.11 0.08 4.31
CA ASP A 160 5.48 1.24 5.14
C ASP A 160 5.14 2.56 4.44
N SER A 161 3.90 2.73 4.06
CA SER A 161 3.34 3.95 3.48
C SER A 161 2.77 4.90 4.56
N GLY A 162 2.26 6.05 4.17
CA GLY A 162 1.68 7.04 5.08
C GLY A 162 2.74 7.88 5.79
N ASN A 163 3.90 8.06 5.19
CA ASN A 163 4.99 8.83 5.77
C ASN A 163 5.40 10.02 4.89
N ALA A 164 6.11 10.95 5.49
CA ALA A 164 6.95 11.94 4.83
C ALA A 164 8.33 11.92 5.49
N LEU A 165 9.35 12.26 4.71
CA LEU A 165 10.72 12.37 5.21
C LEU A 165 11.07 13.83 5.46
N VAL A 166 11.63 14.12 6.63
CA VAL A 166 12.31 15.37 6.92
C VAL A 166 13.81 15.11 6.82
N VAL A 167 14.44 15.66 5.82
CA VAL A 167 15.86 15.41 5.52
C VAL A 167 16.66 16.67 5.84
N ARG A 168 17.71 16.54 6.63
CA ARG A 168 18.70 17.58 6.90
C ARG A 168 20.00 17.21 6.21
N VAL A 169 20.41 18.03 5.26
CA VAL A 169 21.64 17.82 4.49
C VAL A 169 22.67 18.87 4.95
N GLY A 170 23.83 18.41 5.39
CA GLY A 170 24.95 19.19 5.86
C GLY A 170 26.20 18.30 5.89
N ASP A 171 27.07 18.46 6.87
CA ASP A 171 28.25 17.57 7.04
C ASP A 171 27.85 16.09 7.12
N LYS A 172 26.62 15.85 7.55
CA LYS A 172 25.96 14.53 7.54
C LYS A 172 24.53 14.69 7.05
N VAL A 173 24.02 13.63 6.47
CA VAL A 173 22.60 13.53 6.11
C VAL A 173 21.85 12.85 7.26
N ASP A 174 20.83 13.53 7.79
CA ASP A 174 19.93 13.04 8.82
C ASP A 174 18.51 12.93 8.25
N VAL A 175 17.93 11.73 8.29
CA VAL A 175 16.61 11.44 7.74
C VAL A 175 15.65 11.05 8.85
N ASP A 176 14.65 11.86 9.07
CA ASP A 176 13.60 11.67 10.09
C ASP A 176 12.29 11.32 9.41
N LYS A 177 11.86 10.07 9.58
CA LYS A 177 10.59 9.56 9.06
C LYS A 177 9.44 9.99 9.94
N ARG A 178 8.49 10.73 9.38
CA ARG A 178 7.29 11.24 10.04
C ARG A 178 6.04 10.55 9.54
N ARG A 179 5.32 9.85 10.41
CA ARG A 179 3.98 9.35 10.11
C ARG A 179 3.01 10.52 9.96
N ILE A 180 2.42 10.68 8.78
CA ILE A 180 1.43 11.73 8.46
C ILE A 180 0.13 11.17 7.94
N GLY A 181 0.16 9.97 7.39
CA GLY A 181 -1.01 9.25 6.90
C GLY A 181 -1.97 8.88 8.04
N ARG A 182 -3.26 8.92 7.74
CA ARG A 182 -4.35 8.69 8.69
C ARG A 182 -5.09 7.39 8.45
N TRP A 183 -4.96 6.84 7.24
CA TRP A 183 -5.62 5.60 6.89
C TRP A 183 -4.78 4.38 7.28
N THR A 184 -5.48 3.34 7.67
CA THR A 184 -4.90 2.02 7.96
C THR A 184 -5.52 1.01 7.00
N PHE A 185 -4.66 0.25 6.30
CA PHE A 185 -5.05 -0.85 5.43
C PHE A 185 -4.35 -2.11 5.92
N GLU A 186 -5.11 -3.07 6.40
CA GLU A 186 -4.54 -4.30 6.96
C GLU A 186 -5.18 -5.56 6.40
N THR A 187 -4.36 -6.61 6.34
CA THR A 187 -4.83 -7.98 6.10
C THR A 187 -4.77 -8.75 7.41
N VAL A 188 -5.86 -9.46 7.73
CA VAL A 188 -5.99 -10.27 8.94
C VAL A 188 -6.26 -11.70 8.54
N ASP A 189 -5.32 -12.60 8.84
CA ASP A 189 -5.52 -14.04 8.68
C ASP A 189 -5.80 -14.65 10.06
N ALA A 190 -6.80 -15.53 10.17
CA ALA A 190 -7.13 -16.23 11.40
C ALA A 190 -7.62 -17.65 11.12
N ALA A 191 -7.25 -18.58 12.01
CA ALA A 191 -7.88 -19.89 12.12
C ALA A 191 -9.07 -19.79 13.08
N VAL A 192 -10.22 -20.35 12.72
CA VAL A 192 -11.44 -20.31 13.51
C VAL A 192 -12.13 -21.69 13.45
N ASP A 193 -11.91 -22.47 14.49
CA ASP A 193 -12.43 -23.84 14.64
C ASP A 193 -13.35 -23.97 15.86
N SER A 194 -13.60 -22.89 16.57
CA SER A 194 -14.42 -22.88 17.79
C SER A 194 -15.07 -21.52 18.02
N ALA A 195 -16.08 -21.49 18.88
CA ALA A 195 -16.71 -20.25 19.34
C ALA A 195 -15.70 -19.30 20.02
N GLU A 196 -14.70 -19.85 20.73
CA GLU A 196 -13.65 -19.05 21.36
C GLU A 196 -12.75 -18.35 20.32
N ASP A 197 -12.44 -19.04 19.22
CA ASP A 197 -11.67 -18.46 18.13
C ASP A 197 -12.44 -17.33 17.43
N VAL A 198 -13.75 -17.50 17.26
CA VAL A 198 -14.65 -16.45 16.75
C VAL A 198 -14.60 -15.23 17.64
N GLU A 199 -14.76 -15.39 18.96
CA GLU A 199 -14.71 -14.25 19.88
C GLU A 199 -13.31 -13.58 19.88
N ARG A 200 -12.24 -14.36 19.78
CA ARG A 200 -10.86 -13.82 19.67
C ARG A 200 -10.67 -13.02 18.40
N PHE A 201 -11.19 -13.50 17.26
CA PHE A 201 -11.13 -12.77 16.00
C PHE A 201 -11.96 -11.47 16.07
N LEU A 202 -13.19 -11.53 16.59
CA LEU A 202 -14.03 -10.34 16.75
C LEU A 202 -13.43 -9.34 17.75
N ALA A 203 -12.85 -9.81 18.84
CA ALA A 203 -12.14 -8.95 19.81
C ALA A 203 -10.97 -8.21 19.14
N ARG A 204 -10.18 -8.91 18.30
CA ARG A 204 -9.11 -8.28 17.51
C ARG A 204 -9.63 -7.15 16.62
N LEU A 205 -10.78 -7.33 15.95
CA LEU A 205 -11.42 -6.25 15.19
C LEU A 205 -11.85 -5.10 16.11
N GLY A 206 -12.25 -5.43 17.35
CA GLY A 206 -12.60 -4.45 18.38
C GLY A 206 -11.47 -3.51 18.78
N GLU A 207 -10.22 -3.98 18.75
CA GLU A 207 -9.03 -3.25 19.20
C GLU A 207 -8.59 -2.10 18.27
N TYR A 208 -9.06 -2.05 17.02
CA TYR A 208 -8.69 -0.95 16.11
C TYR A 208 -9.21 0.40 16.66
N PRO A 209 -8.30 1.39 16.85
CA PRO A 209 -8.66 2.65 17.51
C PRO A 209 -9.49 3.60 16.63
N ASP A 210 -9.30 3.56 15.31
CA ASP A 210 -9.97 4.46 14.34
C ASP A 210 -10.59 3.64 13.20
N LYS A 211 -11.69 2.94 13.49
CA LYS A 211 -12.37 2.07 12.53
C LYS A 211 -12.88 2.81 11.30
N VAL A 212 -13.29 4.09 11.45
CA VAL A 212 -13.79 4.90 10.33
C VAL A 212 -12.73 5.27 9.29
N ARG A 213 -11.44 5.05 9.62
CA ARG A 213 -10.30 5.20 8.70
C ARG A 213 -9.49 3.92 8.57
N THR A 214 -10.07 2.80 8.97
CA THR A 214 -9.42 1.48 8.85
C THR A 214 -10.17 0.65 7.82
N ALA A 215 -9.43 0.15 6.83
CA ALA A 215 -9.88 -0.83 5.87
C ALA A 215 -9.20 -2.17 6.17
N VAL A 216 -10.01 -3.21 6.40
CA VAL A 216 -9.52 -4.56 6.70
C VAL A 216 -9.97 -5.53 5.63
N LYS A 217 -9.04 -6.33 5.12
CA LYS A 217 -9.33 -7.55 4.38
C LYS A 217 -9.00 -8.74 5.28
N TYR A 218 -9.96 -9.62 5.51
CA TYR A 218 -9.74 -10.80 6.35
C TYR A 218 -9.80 -12.10 5.57
N SER A 219 -9.07 -13.09 6.07
CA SER A 219 -9.07 -14.48 5.61
C SER A 219 -9.31 -15.37 6.80
N LEU A 220 -10.36 -16.15 6.79
CA LEU A 220 -10.68 -17.11 7.83
C LEU A 220 -10.52 -18.52 7.26
N ARG A 221 -9.93 -19.40 8.07
CA ARG A 221 -9.77 -20.82 7.74
C ARG A 221 -10.24 -21.65 8.93
N GLY A 222 -10.86 -22.78 8.66
CA GLY A 222 -11.30 -23.70 9.69
C GLY A 222 -12.73 -24.17 9.48
N THR A 223 -13.31 -24.74 10.53
CA THR A 223 -14.65 -25.33 10.49
C THR A 223 -15.44 -24.90 11.72
N LEU A 224 -16.64 -24.39 11.51
CA LEU A 224 -17.53 -23.91 12.57
C LEU A 224 -18.87 -24.62 12.54
N GLY A 225 -19.43 -24.90 13.72
CA GLY A 225 -20.84 -25.25 13.87
C GLY A 225 -21.76 -24.06 13.56
N VAL A 226 -23.05 -24.34 13.45
CA VAL A 226 -24.08 -23.35 13.04
C VAL A 226 -24.11 -22.14 13.97
N GLU A 227 -24.08 -22.35 15.29
CA GLU A 227 -24.19 -21.31 16.29
C GLU A 227 -22.95 -20.37 16.22
N ALA A 228 -21.74 -20.95 16.18
CA ALA A 228 -20.49 -20.19 16.10
C ALA A 228 -20.40 -19.41 14.78
N HIS A 229 -20.82 -20.01 13.66
CA HIS A 229 -20.87 -19.33 12.37
C HIS A 229 -21.87 -18.16 12.38
N ALA A 230 -23.06 -18.36 12.92
CA ALA A 230 -24.05 -17.30 13.07
C ALA A 230 -23.57 -16.16 13.98
N ARG A 231 -22.83 -16.49 15.05
CA ARG A 231 -22.19 -15.49 15.92
C ARG A 231 -21.12 -14.69 15.18
N LEU A 232 -20.28 -15.37 14.38
CA LEU A 232 -19.28 -14.72 13.53
C LEU A 232 -19.92 -13.74 12.55
N GLN A 233 -20.96 -14.19 11.85
CA GLN A 233 -21.66 -13.37 10.86
C GLN A 233 -22.25 -12.11 11.49
N ARG A 234 -22.98 -12.23 12.62
CA ARG A 234 -23.51 -11.07 13.34
C ARG A 234 -22.41 -10.09 13.75
N GLY A 235 -21.29 -10.60 14.25
CA GLY A 235 -20.16 -9.73 14.64
C GLY A 235 -19.51 -9.03 13.45
N LEU A 236 -19.41 -9.71 12.31
CA LEU A 236 -18.90 -9.09 11.07
C LEU A 236 -19.84 -8.00 10.58
N ASP A 237 -21.16 -8.23 10.57
CA ASP A 237 -22.16 -7.24 10.15
C ASP A 237 -22.14 -5.99 11.05
N GLU A 238 -21.96 -6.16 12.38
CA GLU A 238 -21.80 -5.07 13.32
C GLU A 238 -20.53 -4.24 13.02
N TYR A 239 -19.42 -4.92 12.72
CA TYR A 239 -18.16 -4.24 12.40
C TYR A 239 -18.15 -3.64 11.00
N GLU A 240 -18.79 -4.23 10.01
CA GLU A 240 -18.90 -3.67 8.66
C GLU A 240 -19.55 -2.28 8.69
N ALA A 241 -20.51 -2.07 9.60
CA ALA A 241 -21.19 -0.78 9.78
C ALA A 241 -20.29 0.34 10.33
N VAL A 242 -19.15 0.01 10.97
CA VAL A 242 -18.27 0.99 11.64
C VAL A 242 -16.88 1.11 11.02
N PHE A 243 -16.39 0.08 10.33
CA PHE A 243 -15.15 0.17 9.59
C PHE A 243 -15.33 0.96 8.29
N ALA A 244 -14.28 1.62 7.82
CA ALA A 244 -14.27 2.22 6.49
C ALA A 244 -14.50 1.16 5.39
N SER A 245 -13.94 -0.03 5.60
CA SER A 245 -14.18 -1.23 4.80
C SER A 245 -13.79 -2.45 5.63
N LEU A 246 -14.66 -3.46 5.67
CA LEU A 246 -14.36 -4.77 6.23
C LEU A 246 -14.81 -5.82 5.21
N ARG A 247 -13.87 -6.56 4.61
CA ARG A 247 -14.21 -7.48 3.50
C ARG A 247 -13.43 -8.77 3.58
N PRO A 248 -14.02 -9.90 3.20
CA PRO A 248 -13.29 -11.15 3.04
C PRO A 248 -12.29 -11.06 1.87
N ARG A 249 -11.19 -11.79 1.97
CA ARG A 249 -10.27 -12.10 0.86
C ARG A 249 -10.75 -13.41 0.21
N GLU A 250 -11.66 -13.33 -0.72
CA GLU A 250 -12.37 -14.48 -1.31
C GLU A 250 -11.42 -15.63 -1.74
N ARG A 251 -10.26 -15.30 -2.32
CA ARG A 251 -9.28 -16.28 -2.80
C ARG A 251 -8.58 -17.08 -1.70
N THR A 252 -8.62 -16.61 -0.47
CA THR A 252 -7.92 -17.19 0.68
C THR A 252 -8.86 -17.55 1.82
N MET A 253 -10.17 -17.32 1.64
CA MET A 253 -11.20 -17.83 2.54
C MET A 253 -11.29 -19.35 2.40
N ASP A 254 -11.21 -20.03 3.53
CA ASP A 254 -11.26 -21.49 3.63
C ASP A 254 -12.03 -21.88 4.91
N LEU A 255 -13.19 -21.27 5.10
CA LEU A 255 -14.05 -21.45 6.26
C LEU A 255 -15.25 -22.31 5.88
N TYR A 256 -15.43 -23.39 6.60
CA TYR A 256 -16.50 -24.35 6.39
C TYR A 256 -17.51 -24.33 7.53
N LEU A 257 -18.77 -24.56 7.18
CA LEU A 257 -19.84 -24.84 8.13
C LEU A 257 -19.99 -26.37 8.23
N GLU A 258 -19.82 -26.91 9.44
CA GLU A 258 -20.05 -28.32 9.74
C GLU A 258 -21.03 -28.40 10.93
N PRO A 259 -22.34 -28.55 10.67
CA PRO A 259 -23.32 -28.70 11.73
C PRO A 259 -23.06 -29.98 12.50
N SER A 260 -23.19 -29.96 13.81
CA SER A 260 -23.23 -31.17 14.62
C SER A 260 -24.51 -31.95 14.38
N GLU A 261 -24.52 -33.25 14.72
CA GLU A 261 -25.74 -34.08 14.63
C GLU A 261 -26.87 -33.49 15.49
N GLU A 262 -26.54 -32.88 16.63
CA GLU A 262 -27.51 -32.24 17.53
C GLU A 262 -28.08 -30.95 16.90
N GLU A 263 -27.23 -30.14 16.25
CA GLU A 263 -27.66 -28.95 15.52
C GLU A 263 -28.56 -29.33 14.33
N LEU A 264 -28.19 -30.36 13.56
CA LEU A 264 -29.00 -30.88 12.46
C LEU A 264 -30.39 -31.37 12.95
N ALA A 265 -30.42 -32.06 14.08
CA ALA A 265 -31.66 -32.54 14.68
C ALA A 265 -32.56 -31.42 15.25
N SER A 266 -31.96 -30.27 15.61
CA SER A 266 -32.65 -29.10 16.17
C SER A 266 -33.17 -28.13 15.10
N LEU A 267 -32.72 -28.27 13.85
CA LEU A 267 -33.18 -27.43 12.75
C LEU A 267 -34.64 -27.83 12.40
N ASP A 268 -35.52 -26.85 12.39
CA ASP A 268 -36.93 -27.04 11.96
C ASP A 268 -37.02 -27.09 10.41
N ILE A 269 -36.04 -27.77 9.79
CA ILE A 269 -36.03 -28.03 8.35
C ILE A 269 -36.80 -29.35 8.11
N SER A 270 -37.83 -29.26 7.32
CA SER A 270 -38.68 -30.43 7.04
C SER A 270 -38.86 -30.68 5.53
N GLY A 271 -39.24 -31.89 5.19
CA GLY A 271 -39.53 -32.26 3.81
C GLY A 271 -38.31 -32.21 2.89
N TYR A 272 -38.48 -31.70 1.70
CA TYR A 272 -37.49 -31.71 0.62
C TYR A 272 -36.18 -30.99 0.99
N ALA A 273 -36.26 -29.91 1.75
CA ALA A 273 -35.08 -29.15 2.17
C ALA A 273 -34.16 -29.94 3.13
N ALA A 274 -34.76 -30.76 4.01
CA ALA A 274 -34.01 -31.65 4.90
C ALA A 274 -33.31 -32.78 4.12
N GLU A 275 -33.99 -33.37 3.13
CA GLU A 275 -33.40 -34.40 2.27
C GLU A 275 -32.23 -33.83 1.45
N ALA A 276 -32.38 -32.63 0.86
CA ALA A 276 -31.34 -31.95 0.11
C ALA A 276 -30.13 -31.62 1.00
N LEU A 277 -30.35 -31.16 2.23
CA LEU A 277 -29.28 -30.89 3.17
C LEU A 277 -28.48 -32.13 3.53
N HIS A 278 -29.17 -33.27 3.81
CA HIS A 278 -28.48 -34.53 4.07
C HIS A 278 -27.64 -34.99 2.88
N GLU A 279 -28.15 -34.90 1.66
CA GLU A 279 -27.40 -35.26 0.45
C GLU A 279 -26.16 -34.37 0.25
N LEU A 280 -26.25 -33.06 0.52
CA LEU A 280 -25.14 -32.15 0.44
C LEU A 280 -24.08 -32.43 1.51
N LEU A 281 -24.49 -32.78 2.72
CA LEU A 281 -23.59 -33.12 3.82
C LEU A 281 -22.90 -34.46 3.62
N ASP A 282 -23.56 -35.43 3.00
CA ASP A 282 -22.96 -36.72 2.62
C ASP A 282 -21.86 -36.55 1.56
N ASN A 283 -21.98 -35.51 0.71
CA ASN A 283 -21.02 -35.18 -0.33
C ASN A 283 -20.05 -34.03 0.07
N ARG A 284 -19.81 -33.83 1.35
CA ARG A 284 -19.02 -32.71 1.89
C ARG A 284 -17.56 -32.61 1.40
N GLU A 285 -17.02 -33.64 0.75
CA GLU A 285 -15.71 -33.58 0.10
C GLU A 285 -15.75 -32.74 -1.21
N ASP A 286 -16.94 -32.58 -1.82
CA ASP A 286 -17.12 -31.72 -2.98
C ASP A 286 -17.29 -30.25 -2.54
N PRO A 287 -16.42 -29.33 -2.99
CA PRO A 287 -16.53 -27.90 -2.70
C PRO A 287 -17.91 -27.32 -3.07
N VAL A 288 -18.51 -27.78 -4.18
CA VAL A 288 -19.83 -27.29 -4.64
C VAL A 288 -20.94 -27.72 -3.69
N ALA A 289 -20.89 -28.96 -3.19
CA ALA A 289 -21.85 -29.46 -2.21
C ALA A 289 -21.77 -28.69 -0.88
N ARG A 290 -20.55 -28.35 -0.44
CA ARG A 290 -20.32 -27.52 0.76
C ARG A 290 -20.89 -26.13 0.62
N ASP A 291 -20.62 -25.46 -0.51
CA ASP A 291 -21.14 -24.11 -0.78
C ASP A 291 -22.66 -24.11 -0.84
N ALA A 292 -23.27 -25.15 -1.42
CA ALA A 292 -24.71 -25.31 -1.47
C ALA A 292 -25.33 -25.56 -0.08
N ALA A 293 -24.68 -26.36 0.78
CA ALA A 293 -25.11 -26.55 2.16
C ALA A 293 -25.05 -25.24 2.95
N ASN A 294 -23.94 -24.48 2.84
CA ASN A 294 -23.81 -23.17 3.46
C ASN A 294 -24.89 -22.17 3.01
N LEU A 295 -25.24 -22.19 1.72
CA LEU A 295 -26.30 -21.36 1.19
C LEU A 295 -27.67 -21.74 1.77
N LEU A 296 -27.97 -23.05 1.86
CA LEU A 296 -29.21 -23.55 2.42
C LEU A 296 -29.37 -23.10 3.89
N PHE A 297 -28.32 -23.23 4.71
CA PHE A 297 -28.33 -22.75 6.10
C PHE A 297 -28.60 -21.25 6.21
N ARG A 298 -27.99 -20.46 5.33
CA ARG A 298 -28.18 -18.99 5.34
C ARG A 298 -29.63 -18.60 4.97
N LEU A 299 -30.26 -19.34 4.09
CA LEU A 299 -31.66 -19.08 3.67
C LEU A 299 -32.64 -19.42 4.77
N GLU A 300 -32.45 -20.54 5.46
CA GLU A 300 -33.31 -20.97 6.56
C GLU A 300 -33.11 -20.12 7.83
N GLY A 301 -31.90 -19.67 8.12
CA GLY A 301 -31.62 -18.80 9.27
C GLY A 301 -32.17 -17.37 9.16
N GLN A 302 -32.76 -17.01 8.03
CA GLN A 302 -33.43 -15.72 7.78
C GLN A 302 -34.96 -15.82 7.88
N SER A 303 -35.52 -16.99 8.09
CA SER A 303 -36.95 -17.25 8.26
C SER A 303 -37.33 -17.28 9.73
#